data_ef5b93036d5dc864795e593e4472fc2d
#
_entry.id   ef5b93036d5dc864795e593e4472fc2d
#
_cell.length_a   1.000
_cell.length_b   1.000
_cell.length_c   1.000
_cell.angle_alpha   90.00
_cell.angle_beta   90.00
_cell.angle_gamma   90.00
#
_symmetry.space_group_name_H-M   'P 1'
#
loop_
_entity.id
_entity.type
_entity.pdbx_description
1 polymer ?
#
loop_
_entity_poly.entity_id
_entity_poly.type
_entity_poly.pdbx_seq_one_letter_code
_entity_poly.pdbx_strand_id
1 'polypeptide(L)'
;MDKTPSEITPAPETALMQCDVLVMGGGPAGSTCATLLAEKGFQVIMVEKEQHPRFHIGESLLPANMPLLERLGVAEEIKKIGMLKLGIEFNSPDHEHTSLIEFSESWNKDLSWAYQVRRSEFDEI
;
A
#
# COMPACT_ATOMS: atom_id res chain seq x y z
N MET A 1 15.92 -57.33 19.24
CA MET A 1 14.94 -56.42 18.64
C MET A 1 15.70 -55.23 18.09
N ASP A 2 15.96 -55.29 16.82
CA ASP A 2 16.78 -54.33 16.08
C ASP A 2 15.90 -53.18 15.65
N LYS A 3 16.20 -51.95 16.10
CA LYS A 3 15.48 -50.74 15.66
C LYS A 3 16.17 -50.24 14.40
N THR A 4 15.51 -50.42 13.27
CA THR A 4 15.85 -49.78 12.00
C THR A 4 15.92 -48.24 12.17
N PRO A 5 16.97 -47.57 11.68
CA PRO A 5 17.04 -46.12 11.70
C PRO A 5 15.93 -45.55 10.83
N SER A 6 15.17 -44.59 11.38
CA SER A 6 14.17 -43.84 10.62
C SER A 6 14.82 -43.12 9.44
N GLU A 7 14.37 -43.41 8.22
CA GLU A 7 14.73 -42.69 7.01
C GLU A 7 14.44 -41.20 7.21
N ILE A 8 15.51 -40.40 7.23
CA ILE A 8 15.42 -38.94 7.19
C ILE A 8 14.99 -38.59 5.78
N THR A 9 13.72 -38.26 5.60
CA THR A 9 13.25 -37.69 4.34
C THR A 9 14.01 -36.37 4.11
N PRO A 10 14.75 -36.23 2.99
CA PRO A 10 15.44 -34.98 2.70
C PRO A 10 14.43 -33.85 2.63
N ALA A 11 14.76 -32.69 3.23
CA ALA A 11 13.96 -31.49 3.12
C ALA A 11 13.78 -31.14 1.63
N PRO A 12 12.60 -30.63 1.20
CA PRO A 12 12.41 -30.25 -0.18
C PRO A 12 13.49 -29.25 -0.60
N GLU A 13 14.06 -29.50 -1.77
CA GLU A 13 15.10 -28.65 -2.36
C GLU A 13 14.56 -27.23 -2.43
N THR A 14 15.14 -26.31 -1.66
CA THR A 14 14.69 -24.92 -1.60
C THR A 14 15.05 -24.27 -2.94
N ALA A 15 14.06 -24.06 -3.79
CA ALA A 15 14.26 -23.36 -5.05
C ALA A 15 14.73 -21.93 -4.74
N LEU A 16 15.93 -21.59 -5.18
CA LEU A 16 16.45 -20.23 -5.10
C LEU A 16 15.83 -19.40 -6.22
N MET A 17 15.18 -18.30 -5.84
CA MET A 17 14.68 -17.30 -6.78
C MET A 17 15.70 -16.16 -6.84
N GLN A 18 15.98 -15.67 -8.03
CA GLN A 18 16.83 -14.49 -8.25
C GLN A 18 15.96 -13.31 -8.69
N CYS A 19 16.30 -12.13 -8.22
CA CYS A 19 15.68 -10.88 -8.63
C CYS A 19 16.69 -9.74 -8.52
N ASP A 20 16.40 -8.63 -9.21
CA ASP A 20 17.16 -7.40 -9.07
C ASP A 20 16.77 -6.66 -7.78
N VAL A 21 15.49 -6.72 -7.42
CA VAL A 21 14.94 -6.04 -6.24
C VAL A 21 13.96 -6.93 -5.50
N LEU A 22 14.16 -7.06 -4.20
CA LEU A 22 13.21 -7.67 -3.27
C LEU A 22 12.48 -6.58 -2.50
N VAL A 23 11.16 -6.51 -2.64
CA VAL A 23 10.28 -5.60 -1.90
C VAL A 23 9.63 -6.37 -0.76
N MET A 24 9.83 -5.91 0.46
CA MET A 24 9.24 -6.52 1.66
C MET A 24 8.03 -5.71 2.12
N GLY A 25 6.85 -6.29 1.99
CA GLY A 25 5.55 -5.71 2.30
C GLY A 25 4.77 -5.33 1.04
N GLY A 26 3.54 -5.85 0.91
CA GLY A 26 2.61 -5.65 -0.21
C GLY A 26 1.56 -4.55 0.04
N GLY A 27 1.79 -3.66 1.00
CA GLY A 27 0.92 -2.49 1.20
C GLY A 27 1.15 -1.40 0.15
N PRO A 28 0.44 -0.26 0.22
CA PRO A 28 0.46 0.78 -0.83
C PRO A 28 1.84 1.27 -1.26
N ALA A 29 2.78 1.39 -0.31
CA ALA A 29 4.14 1.82 -0.63
C ALA A 29 4.93 0.73 -1.37
N GLY A 30 4.82 -0.52 -0.90
CA GLY A 30 5.55 -1.64 -1.51
C GLY A 30 5.03 -2.00 -2.88
N SER A 31 3.71 -2.09 -3.06
CA SER A 31 3.08 -2.34 -4.36
C SER A 31 3.40 -1.24 -5.38
N THR A 32 3.31 0.04 -4.96
CA THR A 32 3.73 1.18 -5.80
C THR A 32 5.19 1.07 -6.23
N CYS A 33 6.09 0.81 -5.27
CA CYS A 33 7.52 0.70 -5.56
C CYS A 33 7.81 -0.48 -6.50
N ALA A 34 7.22 -1.65 -6.22
CA ALA A 34 7.39 -2.84 -7.03
C ALA A 34 6.91 -2.63 -8.47
N THR A 35 5.73 -2.04 -8.65
CA THR A 35 5.16 -1.73 -9.97
C THR A 35 6.05 -0.79 -10.75
N LEU A 36 6.46 0.33 -10.15
CA LEU A 36 7.30 1.32 -10.83
C LEU A 36 8.70 0.80 -11.19
N LEU A 37 9.24 -0.13 -10.42
CA LEU A 37 10.50 -0.80 -10.75
C LEU A 37 10.32 -1.83 -11.87
N ALA A 38 9.24 -2.60 -11.84
CA ALA A 38 8.91 -3.56 -12.89
C ALA A 38 8.68 -2.85 -14.24
N GLU A 39 7.99 -1.70 -14.27
CA GLU A 39 7.85 -0.86 -15.46
C GLU A 39 9.20 -0.43 -16.06
N LYS A 40 10.22 -0.30 -15.23
CA LYS A 40 11.60 0.03 -15.67
C LYS A 40 12.41 -1.18 -16.13
N GLY A 41 11.80 -2.36 -16.11
CA GLY A 41 12.44 -3.60 -16.58
C GLY A 41 13.20 -4.37 -15.51
N PHE A 42 13.14 -3.98 -14.24
CA PHE A 42 13.74 -4.74 -13.16
C PHE A 42 12.94 -6.02 -12.86
N GLN A 43 13.65 -7.10 -12.56
CA GLN A 43 13.03 -8.31 -12.03
C GLN A 43 12.74 -8.09 -10.54
N VAL A 44 11.47 -7.87 -10.21
CA VAL A 44 11.05 -7.57 -8.85
C VAL A 44 10.33 -8.77 -8.23
N ILE A 45 10.73 -9.13 -7.02
CA ILE A 45 9.97 -10.04 -6.16
C ILE A 45 9.40 -9.20 -5.02
N MET A 46 8.08 -9.30 -4.80
CA MET A 46 7.42 -8.72 -3.65
C MET A 46 6.94 -9.83 -2.73
N VAL A 47 7.20 -9.69 -1.43
CA VAL A 47 6.75 -10.62 -0.39
C VAL A 47 5.87 -9.90 0.61
N GLU A 48 4.71 -10.48 0.93
CA GLU A 48 3.78 -10.00 1.93
C GLU A 48 3.50 -11.13 2.92
N LYS A 49 3.52 -10.81 4.22
CA LYS A 49 3.31 -11.80 5.29
C LYS A 49 1.85 -12.14 5.54
N GLU A 50 0.95 -11.26 5.11
CA GLU A 50 -0.49 -11.38 5.36
C GLU A 50 -1.26 -11.56 4.06
N GLN A 51 -2.43 -12.17 4.15
CA GLN A 51 -3.33 -12.33 3.02
C GLN A 51 -4.34 -11.17 3.00
N HIS A 52 -4.50 -10.53 1.86
CA HIS A 52 -5.54 -9.53 1.62
C HIS A 52 -6.87 -10.22 1.22
N PRO A 53 -8.05 -9.61 1.49
CA PRO A 53 -8.25 -8.36 2.24
C PRO A 53 -8.03 -8.54 3.74
N ARG A 54 -7.50 -7.52 4.41
CA ARG A 54 -7.31 -7.50 5.86
C ARG A 54 -7.68 -6.14 6.45
N PHE A 55 -8.03 -6.12 7.74
CA PHE A 55 -8.19 -4.86 8.45
C PHE A 55 -6.83 -4.17 8.61
N HIS A 56 -6.77 -2.91 8.23
CA HIS A 56 -5.61 -2.06 8.44
C HIS A 56 -6.04 -0.61 8.64
N ILE A 57 -5.30 0.15 9.46
CA ILE A 57 -5.50 1.58 9.65
C ILE A 57 -4.68 2.35 8.62
N GLY A 58 -5.08 3.58 8.30
CA GLY A 58 -4.43 4.42 7.30
C GLY A 58 -5.25 4.53 6.02
N GLU A 59 -6.49 5.00 6.19
CA GLU A 59 -7.53 5.10 5.16
C GLU A 59 -7.58 6.48 4.49
N SER A 60 -6.88 7.45 5.07
CA SER A 60 -6.89 8.84 4.63
C SER A 60 -5.76 9.08 3.64
N LEU A 61 -6.07 9.13 2.36
CA LEU A 61 -5.11 9.52 1.33
C LEU A 61 -4.83 11.02 1.38
N LEU A 62 -3.70 11.42 0.84
CA LEU A 62 -3.29 12.82 0.71
C LEU A 62 -3.34 13.25 -0.77
N PRO A 63 -3.53 14.55 -1.06
CA PRO A 63 -3.54 15.04 -2.43
C PRO A 63 -2.31 14.64 -3.26
N ALA A 64 -1.13 14.57 -2.63
CA ALA A 64 0.10 14.15 -3.29
C ALA A 64 0.10 12.68 -3.78
N ASN A 65 -0.85 11.85 -3.29
CA ASN A 65 -1.01 10.48 -3.77
C ASN A 65 -1.75 10.42 -5.11
N MET A 66 -2.61 11.41 -5.42
CA MET A 66 -3.50 11.35 -6.58
C MET A 66 -2.76 11.21 -7.91
N PRO A 67 -1.74 12.05 -8.23
CA PRO A 67 -0.98 11.88 -9.47
C PRO A 67 -0.24 10.54 -9.56
N LEU A 68 0.14 9.96 -8.42
CA LEU A 68 0.80 8.66 -8.38
C LEU A 68 -0.18 7.53 -8.72
N LEU A 69 -1.40 7.58 -8.18
CA LEU A 69 -2.46 6.61 -8.48
C LEU A 69 -2.91 6.70 -9.94
N GLU A 70 -2.97 7.92 -10.51
CA GLU A 70 -3.20 8.13 -11.95
C GLU A 70 -2.09 7.47 -12.78
N ARG A 71 -0.84 7.69 -12.43
CA ARG A 71 0.31 7.09 -13.10
C ARG A 71 0.30 5.56 -13.05
N LEU A 72 -0.13 4.99 -11.94
CA LEU A 72 -0.26 3.53 -11.76
C LEU A 72 -1.47 2.96 -12.52
N GLY A 73 -2.35 3.83 -13.04
CA GLY A 73 -3.55 3.42 -13.78
C GLY A 73 -4.71 2.94 -12.91
N VAL A 74 -4.66 3.18 -11.58
CA VAL A 74 -5.66 2.69 -10.62
C VAL A 74 -6.62 3.79 -10.11
N ALA A 75 -6.50 5.01 -10.62
CA ALA A 75 -7.26 6.16 -10.14
C ALA A 75 -8.79 5.97 -10.24
N GLU A 76 -9.29 5.33 -11.30
CA GLU A 76 -10.74 5.09 -11.48
C GLU A 76 -11.28 4.02 -10.52
N GLU A 77 -10.47 3.02 -10.16
CA GLU A 77 -10.80 2.04 -9.13
C GLU A 77 -10.88 2.70 -7.75
N ILE A 78 -9.89 3.52 -7.42
CA ILE A 78 -9.87 4.29 -6.16
C ILE A 78 -11.08 5.22 -6.05
N LYS A 79 -11.45 5.87 -7.15
CA LYS A 79 -12.64 6.75 -7.20
C LYS A 79 -13.94 6.00 -6.90
N LYS A 80 -14.06 4.73 -7.29
CA LYS A 80 -15.27 3.93 -7.05
C LYS A 80 -15.45 3.59 -5.57
N ILE A 81 -14.35 3.35 -4.84
CA ILE A 81 -14.36 2.97 -3.42
C ILE A 81 -14.16 4.15 -2.48
N GLY A 82 -13.67 5.29 -3.00
CA GLY A 82 -13.25 6.45 -2.22
C GLY A 82 -14.35 7.46 -2.00
N MET A 83 -14.37 8.03 -0.80
CA MET A 83 -15.14 9.23 -0.49
C MET A 83 -14.26 10.46 -0.71
N LEU A 84 -14.75 11.45 -1.46
CA LEU A 84 -14.02 12.68 -1.76
C LEU A 84 -13.72 13.45 -0.46
N LYS A 85 -12.47 13.87 -0.34
CA LYS A 85 -11.92 14.57 0.80
C LYS A 85 -11.26 15.86 0.35
N LEU A 86 -11.72 17.01 0.92
CA LEU A 86 -11.26 18.34 0.54
C LEU A 86 -10.38 19.01 1.58
N GLY A 87 -10.21 18.39 2.74
CA GLY A 87 -9.39 18.96 3.82
C GLY A 87 -9.19 17.99 4.99
N ILE A 88 -8.56 18.50 6.02
CA ILE A 88 -8.30 17.80 7.28
C ILE A 88 -8.63 18.76 8.43
N GLU A 89 -9.40 18.27 9.39
CA GLU A 89 -9.62 18.95 10.65
C GLU A 89 -8.82 18.29 11.75
N PHE A 90 -8.11 19.10 12.52
CA PHE A 90 -7.40 18.69 13.73
C PHE A 90 -8.11 19.26 14.94
N ASN A 91 -8.53 18.38 15.83
CA ASN A 91 -9.15 18.72 17.08
C ASN A 91 -8.32 18.13 18.23
N SER A 92 -7.91 18.96 19.18
CA SER A 92 -7.16 18.53 20.36
C SER A 92 -8.07 18.55 21.58
N PRO A 93 -8.15 17.45 22.35
CA PRO A 93 -8.92 17.44 23.60
C PRO A 93 -8.31 18.34 24.68
N ASP A 94 -7.02 18.69 24.57
CA ASP A 94 -6.29 19.50 25.54
C ASP A 94 -6.28 21.00 25.20
N HIS A 95 -6.81 21.38 24.04
CA HIS A 95 -6.85 22.76 23.56
C HIS A 95 -8.24 23.07 23.00
N GLU A 96 -8.79 24.23 23.35
CA GLU A 96 -10.08 24.71 22.82
C GLU A 96 -10.01 25.19 21.35
N HIS A 97 -8.95 24.78 20.64
CA HIS A 97 -8.71 25.25 19.28
C HIS A 97 -8.80 24.09 18.27
N THR A 98 -9.61 24.31 17.25
CA THR A 98 -9.71 23.43 16.07
C THR A 98 -8.94 24.05 14.92
N SER A 99 -8.12 23.25 14.24
CA SER A 99 -7.38 23.67 13.05
C SER A 99 -7.93 22.95 11.82
N LEU A 100 -8.45 23.72 10.87
CA LEU A 100 -8.91 23.22 9.58
C LEU A 100 -7.86 23.54 8.52
N ILE A 101 -7.47 22.53 7.74
CA ILE A 101 -6.60 22.69 6.58
C ILE A 101 -7.41 22.30 5.34
N GLU A 102 -7.77 23.26 4.53
CA GLU A 102 -8.36 23.01 3.21
C GLU A 102 -7.28 22.73 2.17
N PHE A 103 -7.43 21.67 1.39
CA PHE A 103 -6.45 21.31 0.37
C PHE A 103 -6.36 22.34 -0.74
N SER A 104 -7.47 23.07 -1.00
CA SER A 104 -7.52 24.19 -1.94
C SER A 104 -6.60 25.35 -1.56
N GLU A 105 -6.24 25.48 -0.29
CA GLU A 105 -5.32 26.52 0.22
C GLU A 105 -3.85 26.13 0.10
N SER A 106 -3.55 24.87 -0.33
CA SER A 106 -2.19 24.42 -0.51
C SER A 106 -1.43 25.25 -1.57
N TRP A 107 -0.11 25.27 -1.50
CA TRP A 107 0.76 25.95 -2.47
C TRP A 107 0.62 25.40 -3.91
N ASN A 108 0.26 24.13 -4.06
CA ASN A 108 -0.03 23.51 -5.36
C ASN A 108 -1.56 23.35 -5.51
N LYS A 109 -2.17 24.18 -6.34
CA LYS A 109 -3.62 24.22 -6.55
C LYS A 109 -4.17 23.00 -7.30
N ASP A 110 -3.35 22.28 -8.03
CA ASP A 110 -3.73 21.04 -8.71
C ASP A 110 -3.95 19.88 -7.72
N LEU A 111 -3.39 20.01 -6.51
CA LEU A 111 -3.51 19.04 -5.42
C LEU A 111 -4.55 19.50 -4.37
N SER A 112 -5.77 19.77 -4.80
CA SER A 112 -6.83 20.34 -3.95
C SER A 112 -7.81 19.34 -3.36
N TRP A 113 -7.60 18.05 -3.58
CA TRP A 113 -8.49 16.97 -3.13
C TRP A 113 -7.75 15.64 -2.97
N ALA A 114 -8.37 14.72 -2.24
CA ALA A 114 -7.92 13.34 -2.08
C ALA A 114 -9.13 12.42 -1.85
N TYR A 115 -8.89 11.15 -1.57
CA TYR A 115 -9.92 10.22 -1.15
C TYR A 115 -9.68 9.71 0.28
N GLN A 116 -10.79 9.46 0.99
CA GLN A 116 -10.86 8.57 2.12
C GLN A 116 -11.29 7.20 1.58
N VAL A 117 -10.54 6.15 1.87
CA VAL A 117 -10.79 4.79 1.38
C VAL A 117 -10.79 3.79 2.52
N ARG A 118 -11.46 2.67 2.36
CA ARG A 118 -11.26 1.53 3.25
C ARG A 118 -10.00 0.79 2.82
N ARG A 119 -9.09 0.54 3.75
CA ARG A 119 -7.84 -0.15 3.44
C ARG A 119 -8.06 -1.57 2.94
N SER A 120 -9.09 -2.27 3.41
CA SER A 120 -9.42 -3.61 2.91
C SER A 120 -9.75 -3.63 1.41
N GLU A 121 -10.41 -2.58 0.91
CA GLU A 121 -10.75 -2.44 -0.51
C GLU A 121 -9.58 -1.84 -1.32
N PHE A 122 -8.84 -0.91 -0.72
CA PHE A 122 -7.69 -0.27 -1.34
C PHE A 122 -6.50 -1.22 -1.53
N ASP A 123 -6.28 -2.09 -0.56
CA ASP A 123 -5.16 -3.04 -0.61
C ASP A 123 -5.42 -4.21 -1.60
N GLU A 124 -6.62 -4.33 -2.17
CA GLU A 124 -6.98 -5.29 -3.23
C GLU A 124 -6.81 -4.75 -4.66
N ILE A 125 -6.69 -3.43 -4.81
CA ILE A 125 -6.43 -2.75 -6.08
C ILE A 125 -4.94 -2.79 -6.42
#